data_8ee205d33f10b9054710fd08a5217545
#
_entry.id   8ee205d33f10b9054710fd08a5217545
#
_cell.length_a   1.000
_cell.length_b   1.000
_cell.length_c   1.000
_cell.angle_alpha   90.00
_cell.angle_beta   90.00
_cell.angle_gamma   90.00
#
_symmetry.space_group_name_H-M   'P 1'
#
loop_
_entity.id
_entity.type
_entity.pdbx_description
1 polymer ?
#
loop_
_entity_poly.entity_id
_entity_poly.type
_entity_poly.pdbx_seq_one_letter_code
_entity_poly.pdbx_strand_id
1 'polypeptide(L)'
;MRDTFGWLLFRVIGNSLEFPITQKGTNVPMMRTRAKQKHVASDRARRENVPRHILFHYRRELIRLKITYIHHSSFSVELENAVILFDYFKGTLPEFPAGKPLFIFASHFHADHYAPVIFQLGEKRENVFYILSKEIGKKIPEEYRKRYKDRIRLVKAGERFCLNISEESLIVETFHSTDEGVAFWLSCEGKEIYHAGDLNNWWWEGEDMAWNRNMAASYKQEMKKLSGRTADLAFIPVDPRQEQWFYLGAAGFMEQADTKWIFPMHFWEDYTIIPKLIEHPSSEGWRERIVEIHKEGEEFIR
;
A
#
# COMPACT_ATOMS: atom_id res chain seq x y z
N MET A 1 24.36 -20.64 -15.11
CA MET A 1 22.96 -20.78 -15.53
C MET A 1 22.33 -19.41 -15.41
N ARG A 2 21.78 -18.85 -16.49
CA ARG A 2 21.28 -17.47 -16.55
C ARG A 2 19.83 -17.47 -16.10
N ASP A 3 19.52 -16.76 -15.02
CA ASP A 3 18.16 -16.53 -14.55
C ASP A 3 17.47 -15.56 -15.49
N THR A 4 16.47 -16.07 -16.21
CA THR A 4 15.58 -15.28 -17.06
C THR A 4 14.48 -14.66 -16.20
N PHE A 5 14.61 -13.37 -15.86
CA PHE A 5 13.54 -12.58 -15.26
C PHE A 5 12.42 -12.36 -16.29
N GLY A 6 11.28 -13.00 -16.05
CA GLY A 6 10.09 -12.79 -16.85
C GLY A 6 9.38 -11.47 -16.45
N TRP A 7 9.53 -10.44 -17.26
CA TRP A 7 8.76 -9.19 -17.16
C TRP A 7 7.39 -9.37 -17.81
N LEU A 8 6.33 -9.33 -17.04
CA LEU A 8 4.97 -9.24 -17.58
C LEU A 8 4.53 -7.77 -17.53
N LEU A 9 4.57 -7.11 -18.69
CA LEU A 9 4.12 -5.73 -18.88
C LEU A 9 2.60 -5.72 -19.11
N PHE A 10 1.86 -5.17 -18.18
CA PHE A 10 0.47 -4.75 -18.42
C PHE A 10 0.49 -3.33 -19.02
N ARG A 11 0.07 -3.18 -20.25
CA ARG A 11 -0.04 -1.89 -20.91
C ARG A 11 -1.49 -1.40 -20.82
N VAL A 12 -1.72 -0.29 -20.11
CA VAL A 12 -2.98 0.45 -20.20
C VAL A 12 -2.92 1.31 -21.45
N ILE A 13 -3.77 1.01 -22.45
CA ILE A 13 -3.87 1.83 -23.68
C ILE A 13 -4.82 2.98 -23.38
N GLY A 14 -4.28 4.19 -23.26
CA GLY A 14 -5.06 5.41 -23.20
C GLY A 14 -5.65 5.74 -24.58
N ASN A 15 -6.96 5.99 -24.65
CA ASN A 15 -7.65 6.49 -25.85
C ASN A 15 -7.26 7.95 -26.10
N SER A 16 -6.42 8.18 -27.10
CA SER A 16 -6.25 9.50 -27.70
C SER A 16 -7.24 9.66 -28.84
N LEU A 17 -8.25 10.49 -28.65
CA LEU A 17 -9.12 10.96 -29.74
C LEU A 17 -8.47 12.23 -30.32
N GLU A 18 -7.90 12.12 -31.54
CA GLU A 18 -7.51 13.25 -32.33
C GLU A 18 -8.74 13.86 -33.02
N PHE A 19 -8.96 15.17 -32.86
CA PHE A 19 -9.92 15.92 -33.65
C PHE A 19 -9.19 16.78 -34.67
N PRO A 20 -9.65 16.86 -35.93
CA PRO A 20 -9.00 17.63 -36.96
C PRO A 20 -9.25 19.14 -36.81
N ILE A 21 -8.17 19.91 -36.97
CA ILE A 21 -8.20 21.36 -36.99
C ILE A 21 -8.66 21.84 -38.37
N THR A 22 -9.80 22.52 -38.46
CA THR A 22 -10.16 23.33 -39.59
C THR A 22 -9.89 24.81 -39.31
N GLN A 23 -9.02 25.38 -40.12
CA GLN A 23 -8.78 26.84 -40.17
C GLN A 23 -9.98 27.58 -40.76
N LYS A 24 -10.38 28.70 -40.16
CA LYS A 24 -10.74 29.92 -40.91
C LYS A 24 -10.64 31.14 -39.97
N GLY A 25 -9.92 32.15 -40.45
CA GLY A 25 -9.56 33.35 -39.73
C GLY A 25 -10.63 34.46 -39.73
N THR A 26 -10.47 35.40 -38.81
CA THR A 26 -10.82 36.82 -38.97
C THR A 26 -9.95 37.67 -38.03
N ASN A 27 -9.37 38.73 -38.61
CA ASN A 27 -8.56 39.77 -37.97
C ASN A 27 -9.40 40.72 -37.09
N VAL A 28 -8.93 41.04 -35.88
CA VAL A 28 -9.27 42.29 -35.16
C VAL A 28 -8.06 42.71 -34.32
N PRO A 29 -7.73 44.02 -34.18
CA PRO A 29 -6.39 44.48 -33.82
C PRO A 29 -6.11 44.58 -32.32
N MET A 30 -4.83 44.46 -32.05
CA MET A 30 -4.15 44.39 -30.77
C MET A 30 -4.09 45.75 -30.05
N MET A 31 -4.53 45.85 -28.81
CA MET A 31 -4.06 46.86 -27.88
C MET A 31 -3.14 46.22 -26.82
N ARG A 32 -1.90 46.75 -26.79
CA ARG A 32 -0.80 46.28 -25.91
C ARG A 32 -1.02 46.79 -24.49
N THR A 33 -1.04 45.89 -23.50
CA THR A 33 -0.68 46.20 -22.13
C THR A 33 0.58 45.43 -21.73
N ARG A 34 1.69 46.16 -21.65
CA ARG A 34 3.02 45.68 -21.26
C ARG A 34 3.15 45.76 -19.72
N ALA A 35 2.70 44.78 -18.94
CA ALA A 35 3.06 44.78 -17.51
C ALA A 35 3.00 43.43 -16.79
N LYS A 36 2.53 42.32 -17.41
CA LYS A 36 2.41 41.03 -16.66
C LYS A 36 3.28 39.88 -17.17
N GLN A 37 4.12 40.10 -18.20
CA GLN A 37 4.95 38.99 -18.76
C GLN A 37 6.33 38.80 -18.12
N LYS A 38 6.81 39.71 -17.25
CA LYS A 38 8.16 39.55 -16.66
C LYS A 38 8.25 38.63 -15.43
N HIS A 39 7.14 38.35 -14.74
CA HIS A 39 7.18 37.47 -13.57
C HIS A 39 6.99 35.97 -13.88
N VAL A 40 6.23 35.64 -14.94
CA VAL A 40 6.00 34.23 -15.31
C VAL A 40 7.21 33.61 -16.00
N ALA A 41 7.99 34.41 -16.76
CA ALA A 41 9.22 33.92 -17.41
C ALA A 41 10.37 33.59 -16.43
N SER A 42 10.44 34.29 -15.29
CA SER A 42 11.49 34.03 -14.29
C SER A 42 11.27 32.74 -13.50
N ASP A 43 10.03 32.35 -13.27
CA ASP A 43 9.70 31.10 -12.57
C ASP A 43 9.85 29.86 -13.46
N ARG A 44 9.62 30.02 -14.76
CA ARG A 44 9.84 28.93 -15.73
C ARG A 44 11.33 28.66 -15.94
N ALA A 45 12.17 29.71 -16.05
CA ALA A 45 13.62 29.59 -16.20
C ALA A 45 14.32 29.06 -14.95
N ARG A 46 13.75 29.26 -13.75
CA ARG A 46 14.27 28.68 -12.49
C ARG A 46 13.99 27.19 -12.36
N ARG A 47 12.95 26.65 -13.03
CA ARG A 47 12.62 25.21 -13.00
C ARG A 47 13.49 24.38 -13.96
N GLU A 48 14.08 24.98 -14.99
CA GLU A 48 14.83 24.26 -16.03
C GLU A 48 16.28 23.90 -15.62
N ASN A 49 16.81 24.45 -14.49
CA ASN A 49 18.18 24.22 -14.06
C ASN A 49 18.33 23.41 -12.75
N VAL A 50 17.25 22.84 -12.21
CA VAL A 50 17.36 21.95 -11.05
C VAL A 50 17.67 20.54 -11.55
N PRO A 51 18.79 19.92 -11.12
CA PRO A 51 19.13 18.56 -11.52
C PRO A 51 17.98 17.59 -11.22
N ARG A 52 17.68 16.69 -12.17
CA ARG A 52 16.55 15.75 -12.06
C ARG A 52 16.52 14.97 -10.73
N HIS A 53 17.68 14.61 -10.18
CA HIS A 53 17.78 13.94 -8.88
C HIS A 53 17.34 14.81 -7.70
N ILE A 54 17.58 16.15 -7.75
CA ILE A 54 17.12 17.08 -6.72
C ILE A 54 15.60 17.30 -6.82
N LEU A 55 15.06 17.43 -8.04
CA LEU A 55 13.61 17.51 -8.31
C LEU A 55 12.91 16.24 -7.83
N PHE A 56 13.51 15.06 -8.05
CA PHE A 56 12.98 13.78 -7.59
C PHE A 56 12.97 13.67 -6.06
N HIS A 57 14.04 14.12 -5.41
CA HIS A 57 14.12 14.15 -3.92
C HIS A 57 13.11 15.13 -3.32
N TYR A 58 13.02 16.33 -3.89
CA TYR A 58 12.07 17.36 -3.42
C TYR A 58 10.61 16.96 -3.64
N ARG A 59 10.31 16.27 -4.74
CA ARG A 59 8.98 15.74 -5.03
C ARG A 59 8.60 14.63 -4.05
N ARG A 60 9.56 13.78 -3.67
CA ARG A 60 9.36 12.70 -2.70
C ARG A 60 8.93 13.19 -1.31
N GLU A 61 9.44 14.34 -0.88
CA GLU A 61 9.09 14.95 0.42
C GLU A 61 7.72 15.66 0.41
N LEU A 62 7.23 16.08 -0.77
CA LEU A 62 5.98 16.82 -0.89
C LEU A 62 4.74 15.94 -1.11
N ILE A 63 4.92 14.65 -1.44
CA ILE A 63 3.80 13.74 -1.63
C ILE A 63 3.21 13.44 -0.25
N ARG A 64 2.01 13.96 -0.03
CA ARG A 64 1.21 13.65 1.16
C ARG A 64 0.44 12.36 0.91
N LEU A 65 0.60 11.41 1.81
CA LEU A 65 -0.17 10.17 1.83
C LEU A 65 -1.42 10.40 2.67
N LYS A 66 -2.59 10.05 2.15
CA LYS A 66 -3.81 9.98 2.93
C LYS A 66 -4.08 8.52 3.26
N ILE A 67 -4.01 8.17 4.52
CA ILE A 67 -4.27 6.83 5.03
C ILE A 67 -5.63 6.84 5.71
N THR A 68 -6.48 5.86 5.41
CA THR A 68 -7.75 5.67 6.12
C THR A 68 -7.74 4.28 6.76
N TYR A 69 -7.94 4.22 8.06
CA TYR A 69 -8.25 2.97 8.76
C TYR A 69 -9.71 2.61 8.48
N ILE A 70 -9.96 1.45 7.91
CA ILE A 70 -11.31 1.02 7.56
C ILE A 70 -11.86 0.11 8.64
N HIS A 71 -11.22 -1.04 8.84
CA HIS A 71 -11.59 -2.02 9.86
C HIS A 71 -10.52 -3.10 9.98
N HIS A 72 -10.17 -3.55 11.17
CA HIS A 72 -9.26 -4.67 11.47
C HIS A 72 -7.89 -4.51 10.80
N SER A 73 -7.60 -5.26 9.74
CA SER A 73 -6.37 -5.12 8.92
C SER A 73 -6.60 -4.36 7.62
N SER A 74 -7.80 -3.78 7.45
CA SER A 74 -8.19 -3.08 6.24
C SER A 74 -7.83 -1.60 6.30
N PHE A 75 -6.96 -1.18 5.37
CA PHE A 75 -6.54 0.21 5.19
C PHE A 75 -6.59 0.63 3.74
N SER A 76 -6.86 1.90 3.49
CA SER A 76 -6.55 2.51 2.19
C SER A 76 -5.42 3.51 2.31
N VAL A 77 -4.57 3.56 1.28
CA VAL A 77 -3.52 4.55 1.11
C VAL A 77 -3.73 5.25 -0.22
N GLU A 78 -4.07 6.52 -0.17
CA GLU A 78 -4.18 7.36 -1.34
C GLU A 78 -2.84 8.08 -1.57
N LEU A 79 -2.24 7.81 -2.73
CA LEU A 79 -1.04 8.46 -3.28
C LEU A 79 -1.44 9.55 -4.28
N GLU A 80 -0.47 10.21 -4.91
CA GLU A 80 -0.74 11.26 -5.91
C GLU A 80 -1.49 10.69 -7.12
N ASN A 81 -1.09 9.52 -7.64
CA ASN A 81 -1.61 8.95 -8.89
C ASN A 81 -2.32 7.60 -8.72
N ALA A 82 -2.39 7.06 -7.53
CA ALA A 82 -3.00 5.75 -7.25
C ALA A 82 -3.68 5.69 -5.90
N VAL A 83 -4.54 4.69 -5.72
CA VAL A 83 -5.10 4.29 -4.43
C VAL A 83 -4.78 2.82 -4.21
N ILE A 84 -4.31 2.49 -3.02
CA ILE A 84 -4.05 1.13 -2.56
C ILE A 84 -5.07 0.81 -1.48
N LEU A 85 -5.72 -0.35 -1.57
CA LEU A 85 -6.67 -0.87 -0.58
C LEU A 85 -6.18 -2.24 -0.13
N PHE A 86 -5.92 -2.40 1.16
CA PHE A 86 -5.47 -3.65 1.76
C PHE A 86 -6.59 -4.36 2.51
N ASP A 87 -6.65 -5.68 2.37
CA ASP A 87 -7.41 -6.64 3.17
C ASP A 87 -8.85 -6.20 3.49
N TYR A 88 -9.55 -5.70 2.46
CA TYR A 88 -10.92 -5.20 2.62
C TYR A 88 -11.94 -6.33 2.59
N PHE A 89 -12.72 -6.44 3.64
CA PHE A 89 -13.81 -7.40 3.75
C PHE A 89 -15.12 -6.77 4.24
N LYS A 90 -15.05 -5.70 5.04
CA LYS A 90 -16.19 -4.91 5.54
C LYS A 90 -15.77 -3.50 5.95
N GLY A 91 -16.74 -2.69 6.36
CA GLY A 91 -16.54 -1.31 6.79
C GLY A 91 -16.87 -0.29 5.70
N THR A 92 -16.90 0.98 6.10
CA THR A 92 -17.19 2.08 5.19
C THR A 92 -15.93 2.52 4.46
N LEU A 93 -15.92 2.42 3.14
CA LEU A 93 -14.82 2.93 2.31
C LEU A 93 -14.93 4.45 2.15
N PRO A 94 -13.81 5.17 2.17
CA PRO A 94 -13.80 6.57 1.76
C PRO A 94 -14.10 6.69 0.25
N GLU A 95 -14.48 7.89 -0.18
CA GLU A 95 -14.58 8.17 -1.61
C GLU A 95 -13.19 8.22 -2.24
N PHE A 96 -12.95 7.34 -3.20
CA PHE A 96 -11.70 7.31 -3.95
C PHE A 96 -11.82 8.14 -5.24
N PRO A 97 -10.86 9.03 -5.58
CA PRO A 97 -10.87 9.80 -6.80
C PRO A 97 -11.02 8.92 -8.04
N ALA A 98 -12.02 9.19 -8.88
CA ALA A 98 -12.37 8.35 -10.04
C ALA A 98 -11.22 8.21 -11.06
N GLY A 99 -10.39 9.24 -11.19
CA GLY A 99 -9.25 9.25 -12.13
C GLY A 99 -8.05 8.41 -11.70
N LYS A 100 -7.94 8.05 -10.41
CA LYS A 100 -6.82 7.25 -9.91
C LYS A 100 -7.12 5.75 -10.05
N PRO A 101 -6.20 4.90 -10.52
CA PRO A 101 -6.35 3.46 -10.43
C PRO A 101 -6.44 3.01 -8.97
N LEU A 102 -7.26 1.99 -8.72
CA LEU A 102 -7.43 1.35 -7.42
C LEU A 102 -6.80 -0.04 -7.46
N PHE A 103 -5.78 -0.25 -6.63
CA PHE A 103 -5.12 -1.53 -6.45
C PHE A 103 -5.61 -2.17 -5.15
N ILE A 104 -6.28 -3.30 -5.26
CA ILE A 104 -6.83 -4.05 -4.13
C ILE A 104 -5.92 -5.23 -3.84
N PHE A 105 -5.34 -5.24 -2.66
CA PHE A 105 -4.49 -6.30 -2.14
C PHE A 105 -5.25 -7.13 -1.12
N ALA A 106 -5.16 -8.45 -1.21
CA ALA A 106 -5.63 -9.34 -0.16
C ALA A 106 -4.54 -10.36 0.17
N SER A 107 -4.11 -10.33 1.43
CA SER A 107 -2.98 -11.11 1.94
C SER A 107 -3.27 -12.60 1.98
N HIS A 108 -4.49 -13.01 2.34
CA HIS A 108 -4.92 -14.39 2.41
C HIS A 108 -6.47 -14.50 2.41
N PHE A 109 -7.00 -15.73 2.48
CA PHE A 109 -8.41 -16.02 2.26
C PHE A 109 -9.31 -15.97 3.50
N HIS A 110 -8.80 -15.71 4.70
CA HIS A 110 -9.62 -15.64 5.90
C HIS A 110 -10.66 -14.50 5.78
N ALA A 111 -11.80 -14.70 6.45
CA ALA A 111 -12.97 -13.83 6.28
C ALA A 111 -12.78 -12.41 6.83
N ASP A 112 -11.78 -12.17 7.61
CA ASP A 112 -11.34 -10.90 8.19
C ASP A 112 -10.25 -10.18 7.36
N HIS A 113 -9.84 -10.79 6.22
CA HIS A 113 -8.88 -10.20 5.27
C HIS A 113 -9.40 -10.19 3.83
N TYR A 114 -10.37 -11.06 3.51
CA TYR A 114 -10.92 -11.16 2.17
C TYR A 114 -12.41 -11.45 2.16
N ALA A 115 -13.15 -10.69 1.38
CA ALA A 115 -14.53 -10.99 1.00
C ALA A 115 -14.75 -10.69 -0.49
N PRO A 116 -15.63 -11.45 -1.19
CA PRO A 116 -15.95 -11.19 -2.60
C PRO A 116 -16.51 -9.79 -2.89
N VAL A 117 -16.91 -9.04 -1.87
CA VAL A 117 -17.38 -7.65 -1.98
C VAL A 117 -16.37 -6.73 -2.67
N ILE A 118 -15.07 -7.05 -2.62
CA ILE A 118 -14.02 -6.28 -3.33
C ILE A 118 -14.29 -6.17 -4.83
N PHE A 119 -14.92 -7.17 -5.46
CA PHE A 119 -15.19 -7.18 -6.89
C PHE A 119 -16.31 -6.22 -7.29
N GLN A 120 -17.21 -5.85 -6.37
CA GLN A 120 -18.25 -4.85 -6.60
C GLN A 120 -17.64 -3.44 -6.83
N LEU A 121 -16.43 -3.20 -6.35
CA LEU A 121 -15.71 -1.95 -6.62
C LEU A 121 -15.35 -1.83 -8.12
N GLY A 122 -15.01 -2.94 -8.76
CA GLY A 122 -14.76 -3.00 -10.21
C GLY A 122 -16.01 -2.87 -11.07
N GLU A 123 -17.21 -3.05 -10.51
CA GLU A 123 -18.47 -2.80 -11.22
C GLU A 123 -18.74 -1.30 -11.41
N LYS A 124 -18.23 -0.48 -10.50
CA LYS A 124 -18.42 0.97 -10.48
C LYS A 124 -17.23 1.74 -11.06
N ARG A 125 -16.09 1.07 -11.30
CA ARG A 125 -14.82 1.66 -11.74
C ARG A 125 -14.14 0.77 -12.75
N GLU A 126 -13.65 1.34 -13.85
CA GLU A 126 -12.92 0.58 -14.88
C GLU A 126 -11.45 0.32 -14.52
N ASN A 127 -10.83 1.18 -13.72
CA ASN A 127 -9.40 1.15 -13.37
C ASN A 127 -9.14 0.49 -12.01
N VAL A 128 -9.73 -0.69 -11.77
CA VAL A 128 -9.50 -1.50 -10.56
C VAL A 128 -8.70 -2.74 -10.90
N PHE A 129 -7.68 -3.03 -10.07
CA PHE A 129 -6.79 -4.18 -10.20
C PHE A 129 -6.75 -4.94 -8.88
N TYR A 130 -6.68 -6.26 -8.96
CA TYR A 130 -6.73 -7.15 -7.80
C TYR A 130 -5.44 -7.94 -7.71
N ILE A 131 -4.68 -7.79 -6.63
CA ILE A 131 -3.47 -8.51 -6.31
C ILE A 131 -3.78 -9.37 -5.08
N LEU A 132 -4.03 -10.64 -5.33
CA LEU A 132 -4.60 -11.54 -4.33
C LEU A 132 -3.65 -12.71 -4.08
N SER A 133 -3.50 -13.12 -2.85
CA SER A 133 -2.74 -14.33 -2.54
C SER A 133 -3.34 -15.54 -3.28
N LYS A 134 -2.48 -16.48 -3.65
CA LYS A 134 -2.84 -17.56 -4.60
C LYS A 134 -3.99 -18.42 -4.14
N GLU A 135 -4.08 -18.72 -2.85
CA GLU A 135 -5.14 -19.55 -2.27
C GLU A 135 -6.52 -18.90 -2.38
N ILE A 136 -6.60 -17.57 -2.43
CA ILE A 136 -7.84 -16.83 -2.70
C ILE A 136 -8.42 -17.23 -4.07
N GLY A 137 -7.58 -17.61 -5.01
CA GLY A 137 -7.99 -17.97 -6.36
C GLY A 137 -9.14 -18.99 -6.42
N LYS A 138 -9.21 -19.93 -5.45
CA LYS A 138 -10.29 -20.92 -5.34
C LYS A 138 -11.56 -20.35 -4.73
N LYS A 139 -11.48 -19.20 -4.06
CA LYS A 139 -12.60 -18.53 -3.39
C LYS A 139 -13.24 -17.43 -4.26
N ILE A 140 -12.61 -17.08 -5.39
CA ILE A 140 -13.14 -16.08 -6.31
C ILE A 140 -14.38 -16.66 -7.02
N PRO A 141 -15.55 -16.01 -6.92
CA PRO A 141 -16.73 -16.42 -7.69
C PRO A 141 -16.43 -16.45 -9.18
N GLU A 142 -16.95 -17.46 -9.88
CA GLU A 142 -16.63 -17.74 -11.28
C GLU A 142 -16.96 -16.56 -12.21
N GLU A 143 -18.06 -15.85 -11.94
CA GLU A 143 -18.46 -14.64 -12.66
C GLU A 143 -17.40 -13.55 -12.61
N TYR A 144 -16.83 -13.27 -11.43
CA TYR A 144 -15.78 -12.26 -11.24
C TYR A 144 -14.46 -12.73 -11.81
N ARG A 145 -14.13 -14.02 -11.70
CA ARG A 145 -12.93 -14.61 -12.30
C ARG A 145 -12.93 -14.43 -13.81
N LYS A 146 -14.06 -14.64 -14.48
CA LYS A 146 -14.22 -14.42 -15.93
C LYS A 146 -14.19 -12.93 -16.29
N ARG A 147 -14.93 -12.11 -15.54
CA ARG A 147 -15.09 -10.68 -15.82
C ARG A 147 -13.78 -9.91 -15.66
N TYR A 148 -12.98 -10.23 -14.64
CA TYR A 148 -11.77 -9.52 -14.29
C TYR A 148 -10.48 -10.31 -14.54
N LYS A 149 -10.51 -11.32 -15.41
CA LYS A 149 -9.36 -12.22 -15.69
C LYS A 149 -8.05 -11.49 -15.96
N ASP A 150 -8.10 -10.36 -16.67
CA ASP A 150 -6.94 -9.56 -17.05
C ASP A 150 -6.57 -8.48 -16.00
N ARG A 151 -7.33 -8.41 -14.91
CA ARG A 151 -7.13 -7.46 -13.80
C ARG A 151 -6.86 -8.18 -12.47
N ILE A 152 -6.96 -9.49 -12.42
CA ILE A 152 -6.64 -10.31 -11.26
C ILE A 152 -5.25 -10.89 -11.43
N ARG A 153 -4.37 -10.60 -10.49
CA ARG A 153 -3.09 -11.25 -10.35
C ARG A 153 -3.07 -12.06 -9.06
N LEU A 154 -2.88 -13.37 -9.19
CA LEU A 154 -2.66 -14.26 -8.05
C LEU A 154 -1.16 -14.32 -7.77
N VAL A 155 -0.76 -14.10 -6.50
CA VAL A 155 0.63 -14.02 -6.07
C VAL A 155 0.96 -15.06 -5.02
N LYS A 156 2.22 -15.46 -4.97
CA LYS A 156 2.81 -16.31 -3.93
C LYS A 156 3.91 -15.56 -3.19
N ALA A 157 4.32 -16.09 -2.06
CA ALA A 157 5.49 -15.58 -1.35
C ALA A 157 6.75 -15.64 -2.23
N GLY A 158 7.62 -14.65 -2.09
CA GLY A 158 8.90 -14.53 -2.79
C GLY A 158 8.80 -14.03 -4.23
N GLU A 159 7.66 -13.50 -4.65
CA GLU A 159 7.52 -12.85 -5.95
C GLU A 159 7.92 -11.37 -5.88
N ARG A 160 8.50 -10.87 -6.98
CA ARG A 160 8.73 -9.45 -7.22
C ARG A 160 8.32 -9.10 -8.64
N PHE A 161 7.45 -8.10 -8.77
CA PHE A 161 6.95 -7.67 -10.08
C PHE A 161 6.59 -6.18 -10.08
N CYS A 162 6.33 -5.64 -11.28
CA CYS A 162 5.95 -4.26 -11.49
C CYS A 162 4.57 -4.18 -12.14
N LEU A 163 3.77 -3.25 -11.68
CA LEU A 163 2.52 -2.82 -12.32
C LEU A 163 2.69 -1.38 -12.77
N ASN A 164 2.39 -1.09 -14.04
CA ASN A 164 2.51 0.27 -14.57
C ASN A 164 1.30 1.10 -14.16
N ILE A 165 1.56 2.29 -13.62
CA ILE A 165 0.56 3.29 -13.26
C ILE A 165 0.87 4.54 -14.07
N SER A 166 0.24 4.69 -15.23
CA SER A 166 0.52 5.84 -16.10
C SER A 166 2.04 6.02 -16.35
N GLU A 167 2.65 7.10 -15.87
CA GLU A 167 4.09 7.37 -15.96
C GLU A 167 4.91 6.77 -14.81
N GLU A 168 4.25 6.27 -13.76
CA GLU A 168 4.86 5.71 -12.56
C GLU A 168 4.74 4.17 -12.54
N SER A 169 5.42 3.54 -11.63
CA SER A 169 5.40 2.08 -11.43
C SER A 169 5.09 1.74 -9.99
N LEU A 170 4.22 0.76 -9.80
CA LEU A 170 4.02 0.11 -8.51
C LEU A 170 4.82 -1.20 -8.51
N ILE A 171 5.92 -1.23 -7.77
CA ILE A 171 6.69 -2.44 -7.54
C ILE A 171 6.11 -3.15 -6.34
N VAL A 172 5.85 -4.44 -6.48
CA VAL A 172 5.30 -5.30 -5.44
C VAL A 172 6.29 -6.43 -5.15
N GLU A 173 6.62 -6.60 -3.88
CA GLU A 173 7.35 -7.76 -3.37
C GLU A 173 6.47 -8.48 -2.34
N THR A 174 6.53 -9.81 -2.31
CA THR A 174 5.73 -10.64 -1.41
C THR A 174 6.60 -11.49 -0.51
N PHE A 175 6.22 -11.64 0.76
CA PHE A 175 6.92 -12.44 1.76
C PHE A 175 5.99 -13.53 2.29
N HIS A 176 6.56 -14.60 2.81
CA HIS A 176 5.77 -15.70 3.36
C HIS A 176 5.16 -15.30 4.70
N SER A 177 3.85 -15.49 4.86
CA SER A 177 3.18 -15.30 6.13
C SER A 177 3.51 -16.44 7.10
N THR A 178 3.47 -16.17 8.38
CA THR A 178 3.59 -17.18 9.45
C THR A 178 2.24 -17.81 9.82
N ASP A 179 1.15 -17.28 9.23
CA ASP A 179 -0.16 -17.93 9.20
C ASP A 179 -0.43 -18.36 7.75
N GLU A 180 -1.32 -17.73 7.05
CA GLU A 180 -1.67 -18.01 5.65
C GLU A 180 -1.26 -16.86 4.73
N GLY A 181 -1.03 -17.19 3.45
CA GLY A 181 -0.83 -16.22 2.38
C GLY A 181 0.50 -15.48 2.39
N VAL A 182 0.43 -14.14 2.26
CA VAL A 182 1.61 -13.30 2.01
C VAL A 182 1.54 -11.96 2.74
N ALA A 183 2.71 -11.42 3.09
CA ALA A 183 2.90 -10.00 3.36
C ALA A 183 3.33 -9.27 2.08
N PHE A 184 3.08 -7.96 2.01
CA PHE A 184 3.40 -7.10 0.88
C PHE A 184 4.41 -6.02 1.25
N TRP A 185 5.38 -5.80 0.36
CA TRP A 185 6.20 -4.59 0.34
C TRP A 185 6.00 -3.90 -1.00
N LEU A 186 5.56 -2.64 -0.96
CA LEU A 186 5.22 -1.87 -2.14
C LEU A 186 6.15 -0.67 -2.26
N SER A 187 6.68 -0.44 -3.47
CA SER A 187 7.38 0.79 -3.80
C SER A 187 6.59 1.53 -4.88
N CYS A 188 6.07 2.71 -4.55
CA CYS A 188 5.24 3.50 -5.44
C CYS A 188 5.47 5.00 -5.18
N GLU A 189 5.64 5.79 -6.25
CA GLU A 189 5.81 7.25 -6.16
C GLU A 189 6.91 7.69 -5.17
N GLY A 190 7.98 6.87 -5.05
CA GLY A 190 9.06 7.08 -4.12
C GLY A 190 8.72 6.81 -2.66
N LYS A 191 7.57 6.21 -2.36
CA LYS A 191 7.17 5.75 -1.03
C LYS A 191 7.31 4.24 -0.93
N GLU A 192 7.70 3.79 0.25
CA GLU A 192 7.83 2.38 0.62
C GLU A 192 6.73 2.04 1.63
N ILE A 193 5.90 1.05 1.32
CA ILE A 193 4.73 0.67 2.13
C ILE A 193 4.82 -0.82 2.44
N TYR A 194 4.81 -1.18 3.70
CA TYR A 194 4.75 -2.56 4.17
C TYR A 194 3.39 -2.87 4.76
N HIS A 195 2.78 -3.98 4.33
CA HIS A 195 1.57 -4.53 4.94
C HIS A 195 1.83 -6.00 5.29
N ALA A 196 1.81 -6.30 6.57
CA ALA A 196 2.18 -7.61 7.08
C ALA A 196 1.19 -8.73 6.70
N GLY A 197 -0.09 -8.39 6.40
CA GLY A 197 -1.13 -9.41 6.49
C GLY A 197 -1.06 -10.07 7.87
N ASP A 198 -1.03 -11.40 7.91
CA ASP A 198 -0.85 -12.15 9.14
C ASP A 198 0.58 -12.68 9.32
N LEU A 199 1.55 -12.03 8.69
CA LEU A 199 2.96 -12.25 9.01
C LEU A 199 3.28 -11.60 10.36
N ASN A 200 3.23 -12.41 11.42
CA ASN A 200 3.40 -11.98 12.80
C ASN A 200 4.13 -13.05 13.62
N ASN A 201 4.65 -12.68 14.77
CA ASN A 201 5.14 -13.63 15.77
C ASN A 201 3.97 -14.07 16.66
N TRP A 202 3.22 -15.05 16.16
CA TRP A 202 2.02 -15.60 16.82
C TRP A 202 2.40 -16.45 18.03
N TRP A 203 2.87 -15.83 19.10
CA TRP A 203 3.11 -16.50 20.37
C TRP A 203 1.81 -16.55 21.20
N TRP A 204 1.37 -17.74 21.57
CA TRP A 204 0.15 -17.96 22.33
C TRP A 204 0.45 -18.59 23.71
N GLU A 205 -0.18 -18.07 24.76
CA GLU A 205 0.03 -18.55 26.14
C GLU A 205 -0.37 -20.04 26.31
N GLY A 206 -1.41 -20.46 25.63
CA GLY A 206 -1.95 -21.83 25.71
C GLY A 206 -1.28 -22.86 24.80
N GLU A 207 -0.33 -22.44 23.94
CA GLU A 207 0.33 -23.34 23.00
C GLU A 207 1.61 -23.97 23.58
N ASP A 208 1.99 -25.12 23.01
CA ASP A 208 3.23 -25.79 23.37
C ASP A 208 4.45 -24.88 23.12
N MET A 209 5.42 -24.94 24.04
CA MET A 209 6.64 -24.12 23.96
C MET A 209 7.47 -24.40 22.70
N ALA A 210 7.45 -25.64 22.18
CA ALA A 210 8.14 -25.96 20.94
C ALA A 210 7.41 -25.33 19.73
N TRP A 211 6.09 -25.32 19.75
CA TRP A 211 5.30 -24.64 18.74
C TRP A 211 5.59 -23.13 18.73
N ASN A 212 5.53 -22.47 19.89
CA ASN A 212 5.82 -21.04 20.02
C ASN A 212 7.25 -20.68 19.56
N ARG A 213 8.24 -21.50 19.90
CA ARG A 213 9.63 -21.31 19.43
C ARG A 213 9.77 -21.46 17.94
N ASN A 214 9.10 -22.44 17.32
CA ASN A 214 9.11 -22.64 15.87
C ASN A 214 8.43 -21.46 15.16
N MET A 215 7.31 -20.97 15.67
CA MET A 215 6.62 -19.78 15.19
C MET A 215 7.55 -18.55 15.22
N ALA A 216 8.18 -18.28 16.37
CA ALA A 216 9.13 -17.17 16.52
C ALA A 216 10.34 -17.32 15.58
N ALA A 217 10.84 -18.53 15.38
CA ALA A 217 11.93 -18.79 14.45
C ALA A 217 11.54 -18.53 12.99
N SER A 218 10.34 -18.97 12.59
CA SER A 218 9.77 -18.73 11.26
C SER A 218 9.57 -17.23 11.00
N TYR A 219 8.98 -16.53 11.95
CA TYR A 219 8.82 -15.08 11.89
C TYR A 219 10.17 -14.36 11.74
N LYS A 220 11.13 -14.70 12.59
CA LYS A 220 12.48 -14.13 12.54
C LYS A 220 13.18 -14.38 11.19
N GLN A 221 12.96 -15.54 10.58
CA GLN A 221 13.49 -15.85 9.25
C GLN A 221 12.91 -14.95 8.17
N GLU A 222 11.60 -14.67 8.20
CA GLU A 222 10.97 -13.76 7.25
C GLU A 222 11.42 -12.31 7.48
N MET A 223 11.48 -11.86 8.73
CA MET A 223 11.95 -10.51 9.07
C MET A 223 13.39 -10.24 8.61
N LYS A 224 14.28 -11.23 8.65
CA LYS A 224 15.65 -11.09 8.11
C LYS A 224 15.69 -10.70 6.64
N LYS A 225 14.66 -11.03 5.84
CA LYS A 225 14.58 -10.61 4.42
C LYS A 225 14.33 -9.13 4.27
N LEU A 226 13.82 -8.48 5.32
CA LEU A 226 13.57 -7.04 5.40
C LEU A 226 14.75 -6.26 5.99
N SER A 227 15.85 -6.94 6.36
CA SER A 227 16.97 -6.34 7.06
C SER A 227 17.55 -5.12 6.32
N GLY A 228 17.63 -3.99 7.03
CA GLY A 228 18.14 -2.73 6.51
C GLY A 228 17.20 -1.97 5.58
N ARG A 229 15.97 -2.43 5.38
CA ARG A 229 14.94 -1.69 4.63
C ARG A 229 14.28 -0.65 5.53
N THR A 230 13.81 0.43 4.93
CA THR A 230 13.03 1.48 5.60
C THR A 230 11.74 1.71 4.86
N ALA A 231 10.60 1.56 5.55
CA ALA A 231 9.28 1.90 5.02
C ALA A 231 8.90 3.35 5.35
N ASP A 232 8.05 3.96 4.54
CA ASP A 232 7.34 5.19 4.94
C ASP A 232 6.15 4.84 5.84
N LEU A 233 5.44 3.74 5.52
CA LEU A 233 4.32 3.21 6.28
C LEU A 233 4.49 1.72 6.52
N ALA A 234 4.26 1.25 7.74
CA ALA A 234 4.21 -0.16 8.08
C ALA A 234 2.91 -0.49 8.81
N PHE A 235 2.10 -1.38 8.25
CA PHE A 235 0.88 -1.93 8.83
C PHE A 235 1.21 -3.28 9.46
N ILE A 236 1.12 -3.37 10.79
CA ILE A 236 1.68 -4.50 11.55
C ILE A 236 0.64 -5.02 12.55
N PRO A 237 0.42 -6.34 12.65
CA PRO A 237 -0.49 -6.92 13.63
C PRO A 237 -0.06 -6.62 15.07
N VAL A 238 -1.04 -6.20 15.87
CA VAL A 238 -0.93 -5.98 17.31
C VAL A 238 -2.19 -6.57 17.93
N ASP A 239 -2.20 -7.89 18.11
CA ASP A 239 -3.40 -8.64 18.47
C ASP A 239 -3.55 -8.77 19.98
N PRO A 240 -4.63 -8.22 20.59
CA PRO A 240 -4.87 -8.31 22.03
C PRO A 240 -5.05 -9.74 22.53
N ARG A 241 -5.45 -10.69 21.66
CA ARG A 241 -5.59 -12.11 22.01
C ARG A 241 -4.26 -12.78 22.34
N GLN A 242 -3.13 -12.19 21.93
CA GLN A 242 -1.79 -12.64 22.30
C GLN A 242 -1.42 -12.26 23.75
N GLU A 243 -2.31 -11.60 24.47
CA GLU A 243 -2.14 -11.20 25.87
C GLU A 243 -0.82 -10.42 26.10
N GLN A 244 0.07 -10.95 26.92
CA GLN A 244 1.37 -10.32 27.20
C GLN A 244 2.35 -10.33 26.02
N TRP A 245 2.07 -11.07 24.94
CA TRP A 245 2.94 -11.24 23.77
C TRP A 245 2.55 -10.37 22.58
N PHE A 246 1.53 -9.53 22.70
CA PHE A 246 0.93 -8.72 21.64
C PHE A 246 1.93 -7.83 20.87
N TYR A 247 3.04 -7.46 21.47
CA TYR A 247 4.06 -6.57 20.93
C TYR A 247 5.12 -7.26 20.06
N LEU A 248 5.20 -8.61 20.10
CA LEU A 248 6.32 -9.37 19.52
C LEU A 248 6.47 -9.17 18.01
N GLY A 249 5.37 -9.03 17.28
CA GLY A 249 5.42 -8.75 15.86
C GLY A 249 6.03 -7.40 15.55
N ALA A 250 5.53 -6.36 16.17
CA ALA A 250 6.03 -5.00 15.95
C ALA A 250 7.51 -4.86 16.39
N ALA A 251 7.87 -5.42 17.54
CA ALA A 251 9.26 -5.40 18.02
C ALA A 251 10.19 -6.14 17.07
N GLY A 252 9.81 -7.35 16.61
CA GLY A 252 10.64 -8.12 15.68
C GLY A 252 10.77 -7.50 14.29
N PHE A 253 9.76 -6.77 13.82
CA PHE A 253 9.89 -5.94 12.61
C PHE A 253 10.93 -4.83 12.82
N MET A 254 10.81 -4.07 13.92
CA MET A 254 11.70 -2.94 14.21
C MET A 254 13.14 -3.36 14.56
N GLU A 255 13.39 -4.63 14.90
CA GLU A 255 14.74 -5.17 15.04
C GLU A 255 15.46 -5.36 13.70
N GLN A 256 14.74 -5.58 12.61
CA GLN A 256 15.29 -5.94 11.31
C GLN A 256 15.13 -4.85 10.25
N ALA A 257 14.01 -4.15 10.28
CA ALA A 257 13.65 -3.07 9.36
C ALA A 257 13.37 -1.79 10.14
N ASP A 258 13.16 -0.71 9.41
CA ASP A 258 12.79 0.59 9.98
C ASP A 258 11.53 1.13 9.30
N THR A 259 10.82 2.04 9.94
CA THR A 259 9.69 2.74 9.33
C THR A 259 9.49 4.12 9.92
N LYS A 260 8.94 5.05 9.14
CA LYS A 260 8.55 6.38 9.64
C LYS A 260 7.28 6.32 10.48
N TRP A 261 6.30 5.50 10.07
CA TRP A 261 5.02 5.37 10.75
C TRP A 261 4.60 3.92 10.86
N ILE A 262 4.17 3.52 12.05
CA ILE A 262 3.59 2.21 12.36
C ILE A 262 2.09 2.39 12.52
N PHE A 263 1.32 1.70 11.71
CA PHE A 263 -0.12 1.57 11.85
C PHE A 263 -0.43 0.20 12.45
N PRO A 264 -0.78 0.13 13.75
CA PRO A 264 -1.25 -1.11 14.34
C PRO A 264 -2.50 -1.61 13.62
N MET A 265 -2.60 -2.91 13.43
CA MET A 265 -3.76 -3.57 12.83
C MET A 265 -4.04 -4.90 13.54
N HIS A 266 -5.09 -5.62 13.13
CA HIS A 266 -5.48 -6.92 13.68
C HIS A 266 -5.88 -6.91 15.15
N PHE A 267 -6.44 -5.80 15.65
CA PHE A 267 -6.75 -5.60 17.08
C PHE A 267 -8.23 -5.75 17.42
N TRP A 268 -9.08 -6.25 16.53
CA TRP A 268 -10.48 -6.61 16.80
C TRP A 268 -11.30 -5.53 17.52
N GLU A 269 -11.17 -4.27 17.08
CA GLU A 269 -11.84 -3.11 17.70
C GLU A 269 -11.40 -2.83 19.17
N ASP A 270 -10.42 -3.55 19.68
CA ASP A 270 -9.79 -3.21 20.97
C ASP A 270 -8.69 -2.15 20.79
N TYR A 271 -9.13 -0.92 20.61
CA TYR A 271 -8.22 0.22 20.44
C TYR A 271 -7.32 0.45 21.66
N THR A 272 -7.62 -0.14 22.81
CA THR A 272 -6.80 0.02 24.03
C THR A 272 -5.46 -0.67 23.95
N ILE A 273 -5.28 -1.57 22.98
CA ILE A 273 -3.99 -2.23 22.76
C ILE A 273 -2.93 -1.28 22.22
N ILE A 274 -3.34 -0.20 21.53
CA ILE A 274 -2.42 0.76 20.91
C ILE A 274 -1.68 1.59 21.97
N PRO A 275 -2.35 2.24 22.93
CA PRO A 275 -1.67 2.86 24.06
C PRO A 275 -0.78 1.87 24.84
N LYS A 276 -1.23 0.63 25.04
CA LYS A 276 -0.40 -0.40 25.70
C LYS A 276 0.90 -0.67 24.93
N LEU A 277 0.86 -0.67 23.58
CA LEU A 277 2.06 -0.81 22.77
C LEU A 277 2.98 0.41 22.90
N ILE A 278 2.42 1.61 22.90
CA ILE A 278 3.19 2.87 23.06
C ILE A 278 3.89 2.90 24.42
N GLU A 279 3.24 2.44 25.48
CA GLU A 279 3.80 2.39 26.84
C GLU A 279 4.73 1.20 27.08
N HIS A 280 4.67 0.17 26.23
CA HIS A 280 5.47 -1.04 26.41
C HIS A 280 6.97 -0.77 26.30
N PRO A 281 7.83 -1.34 27.17
CA PRO A 281 9.29 -1.10 27.15
C PRO A 281 9.94 -1.43 25.79
N SER A 282 9.44 -2.43 25.06
CA SER A 282 9.98 -2.79 23.74
C SER A 282 9.84 -1.68 22.68
N SER A 283 8.90 -0.76 22.84
CA SER A 283 8.66 0.33 21.91
C SER A 283 9.45 1.61 22.22
N GLU A 284 10.24 1.66 23.30
CA GLU A 284 10.91 2.87 23.79
C GLU A 284 11.65 3.63 22.68
N GLY A 285 12.33 2.95 21.78
CA GLY A 285 13.11 3.57 20.70
C GLY A 285 12.29 4.01 19.48
N TRP A 286 11.00 3.64 19.39
CA TRP A 286 10.17 3.89 18.21
C TRP A 286 8.68 4.21 18.52
N ARG A 287 8.33 4.42 19.80
CA ARG A 287 6.95 4.70 20.23
C ARG A 287 6.32 5.92 19.56
N GLU A 288 7.11 6.96 19.31
CA GLU A 288 6.68 8.19 18.65
C GLU A 288 6.24 7.99 17.17
N ARG A 289 6.54 6.82 16.63
CA ARG A 289 6.16 6.45 15.26
C ARG A 289 4.85 5.66 15.20
N ILE A 290 4.33 5.21 16.35
CA ILE A 290 3.08 4.47 16.43
C ILE A 290 1.92 5.44 16.24
N VAL A 291 1.07 5.15 15.28
CA VAL A 291 -0.13 5.95 15.02
C VAL A 291 -1.25 5.46 15.94
N GLU A 292 -1.77 6.36 16.75
CA GLU A 292 -2.95 6.09 17.55
C GLU A 292 -4.18 6.10 16.64
N ILE A 293 -4.92 4.99 16.65
CA ILE A 293 -6.17 4.80 15.92
C ILE A 293 -7.28 4.68 16.96
N HIS A 294 -8.36 5.44 16.80
CA HIS A 294 -9.41 5.53 17.81
C HIS A 294 -10.77 5.03 17.31
N LYS A 295 -10.96 4.97 15.99
CA LYS A 295 -12.24 4.57 15.39
C LYS A 295 -12.09 4.17 13.92
N GLU A 296 -13.08 3.45 13.41
CA GLU A 296 -13.23 3.21 11.99
C GLU A 296 -13.44 4.50 11.20
N GLY A 297 -12.94 4.54 9.98
CA GLY A 297 -13.02 5.70 9.09
C GLY A 297 -12.05 6.84 9.47
N GLU A 298 -11.15 6.65 10.43
CA GLU A 298 -10.18 7.66 10.81
C GLU A 298 -9.14 7.87 9.71
N GLU A 299 -8.87 9.15 9.40
CA GLU A 299 -7.97 9.56 8.32
C GLU A 299 -6.70 10.20 8.87
N PHE A 300 -5.57 9.86 8.26
CA PHE A 300 -4.25 10.36 8.62
C PHE A 300 -3.54 10.92 7.38
N ILE A 301 -2.91 12.09 7.53
CA ILE A 301 -2.08 12.69 6.48
C ILE A 301 -0.61 12.58 6.92
N ARG A 302 0.22 12.01 6.06
CA ARG A 302 1.65 11.79 6.35
C ARG A 302 2.56 12.23 5.21
#